data_8ac8407ed8e75905d238a678d7a7773d
#
_entry.id   8ac8407ed8e75905d238a678d7a7773d
#
_cell.length_a   1.000
_cell.length_b   1.000
_cell.length_c   1.000
_cell.angle_alpha   90.00
_cell.angle_beta   90.00
_cell.angle_gamma   90.00
#
_symmetry.space_group_name_H-M   'P 1'
#
loop_
_entity.id
_entity.type
_entity.pdbx_description
1 polymer ?
#
loop_
_entity_poly.entity_id
_entity_poly.type
_entity_poly.pdbx_seq_one_letter_code
_entity_poly.pdbx_strand_id
1 'polypeptide(L)'
;DPAYTALGDGASPEAVAEYHEKYGLDDPWPVRYVRYMGDLIHGDMGTYGAARNSVAKRISTALPVTMQLTFIGLAIGAVVSFLLGVIAALYRDKWPDQVIRVFSIAGLATPSFWLAVLLILLFSSYLKVLPASGALPHFTTNPAGYLGRMIMPAIALAFPLTGQMTRIVRTAMVEELDKDYVRGGGGGG
;
A
#
# COMPACT_ATOMS: atom_id res chain seq x y z
N ASP A 1 -1.22 0.67 -29.48
CA ASP A 1 -2.21 -0.29 -30.00
C ASP A 1 -1.94 -1.66 -29.37
N PRO A 2 -2.96 -2.33 -28.78
CA PRO A 2 -2.83 -3.65 -28.17
C PRO A 2 -2.32 -4.73 -29.10
N ALA A 3 -2.58 -4.60 -30.41
CA ALA A 3 -2.12 -5.56 -31.42
C ALA A 3 -0.60 -5.63 -31.49
N TYR A 4 0.09 -4.50 -31.47
CA TYR A 4 1.56 -4.46 -31.48
C TYR A 4 2.16 -4.98 -30.19
N THR A 5 1.50 -4.74 -29.05
CA THR A 5 1.93 -5.32 -27.77
C THR A 5 1.84 -6.85 -27.78
N ALA A 6 0.82 -7.41 -28.43
CA ALA A 6 0.60 -8.85 -28.49
C ALA A 6 1.43 -9.55 -29.58
N LEU A 7 1.58 -8.91 -30.76
CA LEU A 7 2.20 -9.50 -31.93
C LEU A 7 3.67 -9.09 -32.14
N GLY A 8 4.11 -8.01 -31.46
CA GLY A 8 5.41 -7.39 -31.65
C GLY A 8 5.39 -6.22 -32.66
N ASP A 9 6.36 -5.33 -32.54
CA ASP A 9 6.44 -4.10 -33.36
C ASP A 9 6.64 -4.37 -34.86
N GLY A 10 7.09 -5.56 -35.20
CA GLY A 10 7.29 -6.01 -36.60
C GLY A 10 6.08 -6.72 -37.22
N ALA A 11 4.92 -6.70 -36.56
CA ALA A 11 3.72 -7.35 -37.10
C ALA A 11 3.28 -6.76 -38.44
N SER A 12 2.87 -7.64 -39.37
CA SER A 12 2.35 -7.20 -40.65
C SER A 12 1.00 -6.49 -40.50
N PRO A 13 0.66 -5.57 -41.43
CA PRO A 13 -0.65 -4.91 -41.42
C PRO A 13 -1.83 -5.88 -41.41
N GLU A 14 -1.69 -7.00 -42.11
CA GLU A 14 -2.71 -8.07 -42.20
C GLU A 14 -2.89 -8.75 -40.85
N ALA A 15 -1.81 -9.08 -40.15
CA ALA A 15 -1.85 -9.68 -38.81
C ALA A 15 -2.48 -8.74 -37.78
N VAL A 16 -2.19 -7.45 -37.87
CA VAL A 16 -2.79 -6.40 -37.01
C VAL A 16 -4.29 -6.28 -37.27
N ALA A 17 -4.72 -6.29 -38.56
CA ALA A 17 -6.12 -6.23 -38.94
C ALA A 17 -6.90 -7.47 -38.45
N GLU A 18 -6.34 -8.66 -38.59
CA GLU A 18 -6.93 -9.91 -38.09
C GLU A 18 -7.06 -9.87 -36.56
N TYR A 19 -6.05 -9.33 -35.85
CA TYR A 19 -6.11 -9.17 -34.41
C TYR A 19 -7.22 -8.20 -33.98
N HIS A 20 -7.37 -7.08 -34.68
CA HIS A 20 -8.43 -6.09 -34.44
C HIS A 20 -9.82 -6.70 -34.63
N GLU A 21 -10.01 -7.44 -35.74
CA GLU A 21 -11.27 -8.12 -36.03
C GLU A 21 -11.61 -9.17 -34.96
N LYS A 22 -10.64 -9.99 -34.60
CA LYS A 22 -10.81 -11.06 -33.61
C LYS A 22 -11.22 -10.56 -32.22
N TYR A 23 -10.72 -9.40 -31.81
CA TYR A 23 -10.98 -8.83 -30.50
C TYR A 23 -11.92 -7.62 -30.52
N GLY A 24 -12.51 -7.29 -31.67
CA GLY A 24 -13.47 -6.20 -31.82
C GLY A 24 -12.87 -4.82 -31.48
N LEU A 25 -11.59 -4.60 -31.77
CA LEU A 25 -10.90 -3.35 -31.45
C LEU A 25 -11.32 -2.19 -32.35
N ASP A 26 -11.88 -2.49 -33.54
CA ASP A 26 -12.39 -1.49 -34.47
C ASP A 26 -13.85 -1.08 -34.19
N ASP A 27 -14.50 -1.74 -33.25
CA ASP A 27 -15.86 -1.38 -32.85
C ASP A 27 -15.87 -0.01 -32.15
N PRO A 28 -17.00 0.76 -32.25
CA PRO A 28 -17.14 2.00 -31.53
C PRO A 28 -16.93 1.82 -30.01
N TRP A 29 -16.33 2.81 -29.36
CA TRP A 29 -16.03 2.72 -27.92
C TRP A 29 -17.25 2.43 -27.02
N PRO A 30 -18.48 2.92 -27.31
CA PRO A 30 -19.65 2.58 -26.47
C PRO A 30 -19.96 1.08 -26.52
N VAL A 31 -19.84 0.46 -27.70
CA VAL A 31 -20.07 -0.98 -27.90
C VAL A 31 -19.01 -1.79 -27.13
N ARG A 32 -17.76 -1.39 -27.23
CA ARG A 32 -16.64 -2.01 -26.49
C ARG A 32 -16.84 -1.92 -24.99
N TYR A 33 -17.27 -0.75 -24.51
CA TYR A 33 -17.54 -0.53 -23.09
C TYR A 33 -18.68 -1.41 -22.56
N VAL A 34 -19.80 -1.47 -23.26
CA VAL A 34 -20.95 -2.31 -22.88
C VAL A 34 -20.57 -3.80 -22.90
N ARG A 35 -19.82 -4.24 -23.90
CA ARG A 35 -19.31 -5.60 -23.97
C ARG A 35 -18.40 -5.91 -22.77
N TYR A 36 -17.46 -5.05 -22.47
CA TYR A 36 -16.55 -5.20 -21.32
C TYR A 36 -17.31 -5.27 -19.98
N MET A 37 -18.29 -4.40 -19.78
CA MET A 37 -19.12 -4.42 -18.59
C MET A 37 -19.97 -5.68 -18.49
N GLY A 38 -20.50 -6.16 -19.62
CA GLY A 38 -21.20 -7.44 -19.69
C GLY A 38 -20.31 -8.62 -19.30
N ASP A 39 -19.09 -8.65 -19.81
CA ASP A 39 -18.11 -9.68 -19.45
C ASP A 39 -17.76 -9.66 -17.97
N LEU A 40 -17.57 -8.49 -17.40
CA LEU A 40 -17.32 -8.32 -15.95
C LEU A 40 -18.46 -8.86 -15.09
N ILE A 41 -19.71 -8.58 -15.45
CA ILE A 41 -20.90 -9.07 -14.73
C ILE A 41 -20.95 -10.61 -14.74
N HIS A 42 -20.48 -11.24 -15.82
CA HIS A 42 -20.38 -12.70 -15.95
C HIS A 42 -19.09 -13.29 -15.37
N GLY A 43 -18.26 -12.48 -14.73
CA GLY A 43 -17.01 -12.91 -14.08
C GLY A 43 -15.80 -12.98 -15.00
N ASP A 44 -15.92 -12.56 -16.26
CA ASP A 44 -14.81 -12.47 -17.21
C ASP A 44 -14.14 -11.11 -17.10
N MET A 45 -12.97 -11.08 -16.46
CA MET A 45 -12.14 -9.88 -16.30
C MET A 45 -11.15 -9.68 -17.45
N GLY A 46 -11.16 -10.57 -18.44
CA GLY A 46 -10.28 -10.50 -19.60
C GLY A 46 -8.86 -11.00 -19.33
N THR A 47 -7.99 -10.63 -20.25
CA THR A 47 -6.58 -11.02 -20.25
C THR A 47 -5.69 -9.81 -20.45
N TYR A 48 -4.41 -9.94 -20.09
CA TYR A 48 -3.42 -8.89 -20.25
C TYR A 48 -2.10 -9.44 -20.79
N GLY A 49 -1.30 -8.55 -21.37
CA GLY A 49 0.00 -8.88 -21.94
C GLY A 49 -0.03 -9.72 -23.20
N ALA A 50 1.11 -9.89 -23.83
CA ALA A 50 1.27 -10.66 -25.06
C ALA A 50 0.89 -12.15 -24.88
N ALA A 51 1.19 -12.72 -23.72
CA ALA A 51 0.87 -14.11 -23.37
C ALA A 51 -0.60 -14.32 -22.97
N ARG A 52 -1.44 -13.28 -22.99
CA ARG A 52 -2.86 -13.31 -22.62
C ARG A 52 -3.12 -13.97 -21.27
N ASN A 53 -2.41 -13.51 -20.26
CA ASN A 53 -2.58 -13.98 -18.89
C ASN A 53 -3.94 -13.55 -18.34
N SER A 54 -4.58 -14.41 -17.56
CA SER A 54 -5.88 -14.11 -16.97
C SER A 54 -5.77 -13.03 -15.89
N VAL A 55 -6.56 -11.96 -16.03
CA VAL A 55 -6.67 -10.89 -15.01
C VAL A 55 -7.27 -11.44 -13.73
N ALA A 56 -8.33 -12.24 -13.81
CA ALA A 56 -8.96 -12.84 -12.63
C ALA A 56 -7.98 -13.70 -11.82
N LYS A 57 -7.16 -14.51 -12.50
CA LYS A 57 -6.13 -15.31 -11.84
C LYS A 57 -5.07 -14.43 -11.16
N ARG A 58 -4.65 -13.36 -11.81
CA ARG A 58 -3.68 -12.41 -11.23
C ARG A 58 -4.23 -11.76 -9.97
N ILE A 59 -5.48 -11.31 -10.01
CA ILE A 59 -6.15 -10.69 -8.86
C ILE A 59 -6.30 -11.72 -7.73
N SER A 60 -6.77 -12.93 -8.02
CA SER A 60 -6.95 -13.96 -7.00
C SER A 60 -5.66 -14.35 -6.28
N THR A 61 -4.53 -14.24 -6.96
CA THR A 61 -3.21 -14.51 -6.38
C THR A 61 -2.66 -13.32 -5.60
N ALA A 62 -2.82 -12.10 -6.13
CA ALA A 62 -2.23 -10.90 -5.53
C ALA A 62 -3.10 -10.30 -4.41
N LEU A 63 -4.43 -10.34 -4.52
CA LEU A 63 -5.34 -9.70 -3.58
C LEU A 63 -5.18 -10.20 -2.14
N PRO A 64 -5.07 -11.50 -1.84
CA PRO A 64 -4.87 -11.96 -0.48
C PRO A 64 -3.60 -11.39 0.17
N VAL A 65 -2.50 -11.34 -0.57
CA VAL A 65 -1.23 -10.79 -0.08
C VAL A 65 -1.36 -9.28 0.15
N THR A 66 -1.98 -8.55 -0.77
CA THR A 66 -2.25 -7.12 -0.64
C THR A 66 -3.12 -6.82 0.59
N MET A 67 -4.17 -7.60 0.81
CA MET A 67 -5.05 -7.47 1.97
C MET A 67 -4.30 -7.70 3.29
N GLN A 68 -3.51 -8.77 3.37
CA GLN A 68 -2.70 -9.07 4.54
C GLN A 68 -1.69 -7.97 4.83
N LEU A 69 -0.98 -7.50 3.79
CA LEU A 69 -0.01 -6.42 3.92
C LEU A 69 -0.67 -5.11 4.36
N THR A 70 -1.83 -4.78 3.83
CA THR A 70 -2.61 -3.61 4.22
C THR A 70 -3.01 -3.67 5.69
N PHE A 71 -3.55 -4.80 6.16
CA PHE A 71 -3.93 -4.97 7.56
C PHE A 71 -2.73 -4.88 8.51
N ILE A 72 -1.61 -5.50 8.17
CA ILE A 72 -0.40 -5.43 8.99
C ILE A 72 0.13 -3.98 9.02
N GLY A 73 0.21 -3.33 7.87
CA GLY A 73 0.65 -1.93 7.79
C GLY A 73 -0.25 -0.97 8.56
N LEU A 74 -1.58 -1.12 8.46
CA LEU A 74 -2.55 -0.34 9.21
C LEU A 74 -2.44 -0.59 10.72
N ALA A 75 -2.28 -1.83 11.14
CA ALA A 75 -2.11 -2.19 12.55
C ALA A 75 -0.84 -1.57 13.15
N ILE A 76 0.29 -1.69 12.46
CA ILE A 76 1.55 -1.05 12.87
C ILE A 76 1.38 0.46 12.93
N GLY A 77 0.85 1.06 11.87
CA GLY A 77 0.62 2.50 11.78
C GLY A 77 -0.29 3.01 12.90
N ALA A 78 -1.40 2.33 13.19
CA ALA A 78 -2.34 2.70 14.23
C ALA A 78 -1.72 2.62 15.63
N VAL A 79 -1.05 1.52 15.96
CA VAL A 79 -0.42 1.34 17.27
C VAL A 79 0.70 2.35 17.50
N VAL A 80 1.60 2.47 16.54
CA VAL A 80 2.76 3.38 16.65
C VAL A 80 2.30 4.84 16.69
N SER A 81 1.36 5.24 15.85
CA SER A 81 0.86 6.61 15.81
C SER A 81 0.07 6.98 17.06
N PHE A 82 -0.69 6.05 17.62
CA PHE A 82 -1.37 6.28 18.88
C PHE A 82 -0.36 6.54 20.02
N LEU A 83 0.65 5.67 20.15
CA LEU A 83 1.69 5.83 21.18
C LEU A 83 2.48 7.14 20.99
N LEU A 84 2.93 7.40 19.78
CA LEU A 84 3.70 8.63 19.50
C LEU A 84 2.85 9.90 19.65
N GLY A 85 1.59 9.86 19.22
CA GLY A 85 0.68 11.01 19.35
C GLY A 85 0.36 11.34 20.80
N VAL A 86 0.13 10.33 21.65
CA VAL A 86 -0.09 10.50 23.09
C VAL A 86 1.16 11.05 23.78
N ILE A 87 2.33 10.48 23.47
CA ILE A 87 3.60 10.96 24.03
C ILE A 87 3.86 12.42 23.63
N ALA A 88 3.65 12.76 22.36
CA ALA A 88 3.81 14.12 21.86
C ALA A 88 2.86 15.11 22.55
N ALA A 89 1.61 14.72 22.80
CA ALA A 89 0.64 15.54 23.50
C ALA A 89 0.98 15.77 24.97
N LEU A 90 1.42 14.71 25.67
CA LEU A 90 1.81 14.77 27.08
C LEU A 90 3.07 15.62 27.30
N TYR A 91 3.99 15.61 26.34
CA TYR A 91 5.23 16.40 26.36
C TYR A 91 5.18 17.59 25.40
N ARG A 92 4.01 18.18 25.23
CA ARG A 92 3.76 19.31 24.35
C ARG A 92 4.83 20.40 24.48
N ASP A 93 5.37 20.79 23.33
CA ASP A 93 6.44 21.81 23.16
C ASP A 93 7.77 21.49 23.86
N LYS A 94 7.91 20.27 24.41
CA LYS A 94 9.15 19.73 24.93
C LYS A 94 9.91 18.91 23.90
N TRP A 95 11.11 18.45 24.22
CA TRP A 95 11.94 17.73 23.26
C TRP A 95 11.33 16.44 22.69
N PRO A 96 10.56 15.60 23.43
CA PRO A 96 9.93 14.44 22.82
C PRO A 96 8.92 14.81 21.72
N ASP A 97 8.13 15.87 21.95
CA ASP A 97 7.20 16.38 20.95
C ASP A 97 7.93 16.87 19.69
N GLN A 98 9.05 17.57 19.85
CA GLN A 98 9.86 18.03 18.72
C GLN A 98 10.44 16.86 17.90
N VAL A 99 10.97 15.83 18.55
CA VAL A 99 11.50 14.63 17.88
C VAL A 99 10.40 13.89 17.13
N ILE A 100 9.25 13.70 17.74
CA ILE A 100 8.10 13.02 17.12
C ILE A 100 7.57 13.83 15.93
N ARG A 101 7.57 15.15 16.03
CA ARG A 101 7.19 16.04 14.92
C ARG A 101 8.12 15.86 13.71
N VAL A 102 9.43 15.85 13.93
CA VAL A 102 10.43 15.61 12.89
C VAL A 102 10.23 14.22 12.25
N PHE A 103 10.02 13.20 13.07
CA PHE A 103 9.72 11.84 12.62
C PHE A 103 8.44 11.78 11.74
N SER A 104 7.39 12.48 12.17
CA SER A 104 6.13 12.54 11.41
C SER A 104 6.29 13.22 10.06
N ILE A 105 7.03 14.33 10.01
CA ILE A 105 7.35 15.04 8.77
C ILE A 105 8.19 14.14 7.85
N ALA A 106 9.18 13.44 8.38
CA ALA A 106 9.97 12.50 7.62
C ALA A 106 9.10 11.37 7.02
N GLY A 107 8.13 10.85 7.78
CA GLY A 107 7.19 9.86 7.30
C GLY A 107 6.34 10.35 6.13
N LEU A 108 5.83 11.56 6.22
CA LEU A 108 5.03 12.19 5.15
C LEU A 108 5.85 12.53 3.91
N ALA A 109 7.12 12.90 4.09
CA ALA A 109 8.00 13.32 3.00
C ALA A 109 8.69 12.15 2.29
N THR A 110 8.76 10.97 2.91
CA THR A 110 9.49 9.82 2.38
C THR A 110 8.59 8.98 1.48
N PRO A 111 8.94 8.79 0.19
CA PRO A 111 8.21 7.89 -0.69
C PRO A 111 8.31 6.44 -0.21
N SER A 112 7.20 5.71 -0.18
CA SER A 112 7.15 4.32 0.32
C SER A 112 8.07 3.39 -0.47
N PHE A 113 8.12 3.52 -1.80
CA PHE A 113 8.98 2.68 -2.63
C PHE A 113 10.47 2.91 -2.35
N TRP A 114 10.87 4.15 -2.10
CA TRP A 114 12.25 4.50 -1.79
C TRP A 114 12.66 3.94 -0.43
N LEU A 115 11.81 4.09 0.58
CA LEU A 115 12.03 3.46 1.89
C LEU A 115 12.10 1.95 1.78
N ALA A 116 11.23 1.31 0.99
CA ALA A 116 11.27 -0.13 0.75
C ALA A 116 12.61 -0.57 0.15
N VAL A 117 13.13 0.15 -0.82
CA VAL A 117 14.44 -0.13 -1.42
C VAL A 117 15.57 0.01 -0.39
N LEU A 118 15.55 1.07 0.42
CA LEU A 118 16.55 1.27 1.48
C LEU A 118 16.52 0.16 2.53
N LEU A 119 15.32 -0.29 2.94
CA LEU A 119 15.17 -1.39 3.88
C LEU A 119 15.72 -2.70 3.31
N ILE A 120 15.43 -2.99 2.05
CA ILE A 120 15.99 -4.18 1.36
C ILE A 120 17.51 -4.10 1.28
N LEU A 121 18.07 -2.96 0.90
CA LEU A 121 19.51 -2.77 0.84
C LEU A 121 20.17 -2.98 2.20
N LEU A 122 19.59 -2.44 3.26
CA LEU A 122 20.12 -2.56 4.60
C LEU A 122 19.96 -3.98 5.17
N PHE A 123 18.73 -4.48 5.25
CA PHE A 123 18.43 -5.71 5.99
C PHE A 123 18.62 -6.98 5.18
N SER A 124 18.48 -6.92 3.87
CA SER A 124 18.64 -8.09 3.02
C SER A 124 20.03 -8.17 2.38
N SER A 125 20.51 -7.07 1.78
CA SER A 125 21.76 -7.08 1.04
C SER A 125 22.98 -6.88 1.93
N TYR A 126 22.93 -5.95 2.87
CA TYR A 126 24.07 -5.64 3.75
C TYR A 126 24.10 -6.51 5.02
N LEU A 127 23.05 -6.47 5.82
CA LEU A 127 22.97 -7.23 7.08
C LEU A 127 22.61 -8.70 6.86
N LYS A 128 21.98 -9.05 5.75
CA LYS A 128 21.56 -10.43 5.40
C LYS A 128 20.71 -11.13 6.46
N VAL A 129 19.84 -10.36 7.14
CA VAL A 129 18.99 -10.87 8.22
C VAL A 129 17.54 -11.09 7.79
N LEU A 130 17.10 -10.45 6.68
CA LEU A 130 15.75 -10.59 6.15
C LEU A 130 15.78 -10.96 4.66
N PRO A 131 14.83 -11.81 4.20
CA PRO A 131 14.72 -12.16 2.79
C PRO A 131 14.10 -11.02 1.97
N ALA A 132 14.68 -10.71 0.80
CA ALA A 132 14.15 -9.73 -0.14
C ALA A 132 13.12 -10.31 -1.12
N SER A 133 13.14 -11.62 -1.34
CA SER A 133 12.32 -12.29 -2.37
C SER A 133 12.00 -13.73 -1.97
N GLY A 134 11.20 -14.38 -2.79
CA GLY A 134 10.77 -15.75 -2.62
C GLY A 134 9.29 -15.87 -2.25
N ALA A 135 8.78 -17.11 -2.25
CA ALA A 135 7.38 -17.37 -1.92
C ALA A 135 7.06 -16.99 -0.46
N LEU A 136 5.91 -16.37 -0.26
CA LEU A 136 5.43 -16.04 1.07
C LEU A 136 4.98 -17.33 1.77
N PRO A 137 5.60 -17.71 2.91
CA PRO A 137 5.15 -18.87 3.68
C PRO A 137 3.76 -18.63 4.25
N HIS A 138 3.05 -19.72 4.53
CA HIS A 138 1.77 -19.61 5.22
C HIS A 138 1.99 -19.26 6.69
N PHE A 139 1.20 -18.31 7.22
CA PHE A 139 1.34 -17.82 8.60
C PHE A 139 1.24 -18.96 9.63
N THR A 140 0.33 -19.93 9.43
CA THR A 140 0.10 -21.02 10.37
C THR A 140 1.21 -22.07 10.39
N THR A 141 1.93 -22.24 9.27
CA THR A 141 3.01 -23.25 9.15
C THR A 141 4.37 -22.69 9.47
N ASN A 142 4.63 -21.45 9.10
CA ASN A 142 5.91 -20.78 9.35
C ASN A 142 5.69 -19.29 9.67
N PRO A 143 5.23 -18.94 10.89
CA PRO A 143 4.96 -17.56 11.25
C PRO A 143 6.21 -16.68 11.20
N ALA A 144 7.37 -17.18 11.59
CA ALA A 144 8.62 -16.42 11.53
C ALA A 144 9.03 -16.08 10.10
N GLY A 145 8.94 -17.02 9.18
CA GLY A 145 9.22 -16.79 7.76
C GLY A 145 8.20 -15.86 7.11
N TYR A 146 6.93 -15.95 7.48
CA TYR A 146 5.86 -15.06 7.04
C TYR A 146 6.14 -13.62 7.46
N LEU A 147 6.34 -13.38 8.76
CA LEU A 147 6.64 -12.05 9.29
C LEU A 147 7.96 -11.50 8.75
N GLY A 148 8.98 -12.32 8.59
CA GLY A 148 10.27 -11.92 8.01
C GLY A 148 10.13 -11.38 6.59
N ARG A 149 9.16 -11.84 5.81
CA ARG A 149 8.89 -11.34 4.45
C ARG A 149 7.93 -10.18 4.41
N MET A 150 7.04 -10.06 5.40
CA MET A 150 6.04 -9.00 5.45
C MET A 150 6.53 -7.72 6.13
N ILE A 151 7.54 -7.80 6.99
CA ILE A 151 7.93 -6.68 7.85
C ILE A 151 8.47 -5.46 7.09
N MET A 152 9.36 -5.65 6.13
CA MET A 152 9.90 -4.52 5.36
C MET A 152 8.84 -3.79 4.54
N PRO A 153 8.03 -4.47 3.70
CA PRO A 153 6.96 -3.79 2.98
C PRO A 153 5.89 -3.21 3.91
N ALA A 154 5.60 -3.86 5.05
CA ALA A 154 4.67 -3.33 6.04
C ALA A 154 5.18 -2.02 6.66
N ILE A 155 6.45 -1.94 7.03
CA ILE A 155 7.07 -0.70 7.53
C ILE A 155 7.06 0.39 6.46
N ALA A 156 7.38 0.04 5.22
CA ALA A 156 7.38 1.00 4.11
C ALA A 156 6.00 1.62 3.87
N LEU A 157 4.93 0.85 4.02
CA LEU A 157 3.55 1.34 3.93
C LEU A 157 3.10 2.08 5.19
N ALA A 158 3.50 1.60 6.37
CA ALA A 158 3.09 2.17 7.64
C ALA A 158 3.76 3.52 7.95
N PHE A 159 4.95 3.78 7.45
CA PHE A 159 5.72 4.97 7.80
C PHE A 159 5.04 6.29 7.43
N PRO A 160 4.57 6.51 6.17
CA PRO A 160 3.80 7.70 5.84
C PRO A 160 2.48 7.80 6.60
N LEU A 161 1.80 6.67 6.79
CA LEU A 161 0.55 6.58 7.53
C LEU A 161 0.75 6.96 9.00
N THR A 162 1.82 6.47 9.61
CA THR A 162 2.21 6.82 10.99
C THR A 162 2.45 8.32 11.12
N GLY A 163 3.14 8.94 10.17
CA GLY A 163 3.37 10.39 10.18
C GLY A 163 2.07 11.19 10.17
N GLN A 164 1.12 10.81 9.32
CA GLN A 164 -0.18 11.48 9.23
C GLN A 164 -1.04 11.25 10.49
N MET A 165 -1.18 10.00 10.93
CA MET A 165 -2.03 9.63 12.05
C MET A 165 -1.51 10.15 13.38
N THR A 166 -0.19 10.21 13.58
CA THR A 166 0.43 10.77 14.78
C THR A 166 0.03 12.22 14.99
N ARG A 167 -0.03 13.02 13.93
CA ARG A 167 -0.47 14.42 14.00
C ARG A 167 -1.94 14.51 14.41
N ILE A 168 -2.80 13.66 13.87
CA ILE A 168 -4.23 13.62 14.20
C ILE A 168 -4.43 13.24 15.68
N VAL A 169 -3.76 12.19 16.13
CA VAL A 169 -3.83 11.73 17.53
C VAL A 169 -3.31 12.82 18.49
N ARG A 170 -2.18 13.45 18.16
CA ARG A 170 -1.63 14.54 18.97
C ARG A 170 -2.63 15.68 19.10
N THR A 171 -3.21 16.15 18.00
CA THR A 171 -4.17 17.25 18.00
C THR A 171 -5.40 16.91 18.85
N ALA A 172 -5.97 15.71 18.67
CA ALA A 172 -7.11 15.26 19.46
C ALA A 172 -6.81 15.17 20.95
N MET A 173 -5.63 14.64 21.33
CA MET A 173 -5.20 14.54 22.72
C MET A 173 -4.94 15.90 23.36
N VAL A 174 -4.34 16.83 22.63
CA VAL A 174 -4.10 18.20 23.12
C VAL A 174 -5.43 18.90 23.40
N GLU A 175 -6.40 18.78 22.51
CA GLU A 175 -7.73 19.36 22.71
C GLU A 175 -8.43 18.79 23.96
N GLU A 176 -8.38 17.48 24.18
CA GLU A 176 -8.99 16.85 25.36
C GLU A 176 -8.27 17.24 26.65
N LEU A 177 -6.95 17.31 26.66
CA LEU A 177 -6.17 17.76 27.81
C LEU A 177 -6.47 19.22 28.15
N ASP A 178 -6.62 20.09 27.16
CA ASP A 178 -6.98 21.51 27.38
C ASP A 178 -8.40 21.64 27.97
N LYS A 179 -9.36 20.83 27.54
CA LYS A 179 -10.72 20.79 28.12
C LYS A 179 -10.70 20.36 29.59
N ASP A 180 -9.97 19.31 29.91
CA ASP A 180 -9.86 18.81 31.29
C ASP A 180 -9.18 19.82 32.20
N TYR A 181 -8.16 20.53 31.73
CA TYR A 181 -7.50 21.62 32.48
C TYR A 181 -8.47 22.76 32.78
N VAL A 182 -9.27 23.18 31.79
CA VAL A 182 -10.29 24.25 31.96
C VAL A 182 -11.37 23.81 32.95
N ARG A 183 -11.84 22.56 32.91
CA ARG A 183 -12.80 22.02 33.89
C ARG A 183 -12.23 21.96 35.29
N GLY A 184 -10.97 21.55 35.44
CA GLY A 184 -10.26 21.50 36.75
C GLY A 184 -10.00 22.87 37.34
N GLY A 185 -9.73 23.88 36.50
CA GLY A 185 -9.53 25.28 36.94
C GLY A 185 -10.81 26.02 37.29
N GLY A 186 -11.97 25.56 36.81
CA GLY A 186 -13.29 26.15 37.11
C GLY A 186 -13.94 25.65 38.41
N GLY A 187 -13.37 24.63 39.07
CA GLY A 187 -13.88 24.06 40.31
C GLY A 187 -13.25 24.61 41.59
N GLY A 188 -12.40 25.63 41.50
CA GLY A 188 -11.68 26.23 42.63
C GLY A 188 -12.04 27.70 42.86
N GLY A 189 -13.34 28.03 42.82
CA GLY A 189 -13.86 29.36 43.16
C GLY A 189 -15.07 29.24 44.07
#